data_44b306edce8a80e88108f6ebfbc5c73c
#
_entry.id   44b306edce8a80e88108f6ebfbc5c73c
#
_cell.length_a   1.000
_cell.length_b   1.000
_cell.length_c   1.000
_cell.angle_alpha   90.00
_cell.angle_beta   90.00
_cell.angle_gamma   90.00
#
_symmetry.space_group_name_H-M   'P 1'
#
loop_
_entity.id
_entity.type
_entity.pdbx_description
1 polymer ?
#
loop_
_entity_poly.entity_id
_entity_poly.type
_entity_poly.pdbx_seq_one_letter_code
_entity_poly.pdbx_strand_id
1 'polypeptide(L)'
;MAMKKSIPAANPDAYVAGLSGWQRDCVEHLRAEVRAASKLEEVVKWRHLVYLSNGPVLLIRAEEQRVLFGFWRGQRLRGIEAGLKPGGKYEMATLELREGVNIGAAVVRRLTKEAVALNQSLGDPTQVEK
;
A
#
# COMPACT_ATOMS: atom_id res chain seq x y z
N MET A 1 22.88 -20.21 -0.66
CA MET A 1 22.36 -19.98 -0.73
C MET A 1 21.52 -19.59 -1.16
N ALA A 2 21.43 -19.36 -1.40
CA ALA A 2 20.78 -18.95 -1.67
C ALA A 2 19.99 -18.68 -2.00
N MET A 3 19.71 -18.62 -2.18
CA MET A 3 18.90 -18.31 -2.53
C MET A 3 17.84 -18.42 -2.48
N LYS A 4 17.56 -18.47 -2.16
CA LYS A 4 16.54 -18.47 -1.98
C LYS A 4 15.82 -17.61 -2.19
N LYS A 5 15.76 -17.35 -2.20
CA LYS A 5 15.03 -16.44 -2.36
C LYS A 5 13.99 -16.38 -2.99
N SER A 6 13.55 -16.03 -3.21
CA SER A 6 12.56 -15.69 -4.09
C SER A 6 11.33 -16.53 -4.08
N ILE A 7 10.98 -17.16 -2.99
CA ILE A 7 9.68 -17.78 -2.83
C ILE A 7 8.74 -16.70 -2.28
N PRO A 8 7.70 -16.35 -3.04
CA PRO A 8 6.77 -15.35 -2.54
C PRO A 8 6.05 -15.83 -1.29
N ALA A 9 5.71 -14.91 -0.42
CA ALA A 9 4.94 -15.24 0.76
C ALA A 9 3.57 -15.78 0.35
N ALA A 10 3.08 -16.76 1.09
CA ALA A 10 1.84 -17.42 0.74
C ALA A 10 0.61 -16.60 1.08
N ASN A 11 0.73 -15.70 2.07
CA ASN A 11 -0.40 -14.91 2.53
C ASN A 11 0.14 -13.67 3.23
N PRO A 12 -0.75 -12.70 3.55
CA PRO A 12 -0.30 -11.46 4.18
C PRO A 12 0.44 -11.65 5.49
N ASP A 13 0.00 -12.55 6.36
CA ASP A 13 0.69 -12.79 7.62
C ASP A 13 2.12 -13.28 7.38
N ALA A 14 2.29 -14.18 6.41
CA ALA A 14 3.61 -14.69 6.07
C ALA A 14 4.49 -13.60 5.48
N TYR A 15 3.91 -12.69 4.71
CA TYR A 15 4.66 -11.58 4.16
C TYR A 15 5.26 -10.74 5.28
N VAL A 16 4.44 -10.37 6.26
CA VAL A 16 4.90 -9.56 7.39
C VAL A 16 5.91 -10.32 8.22
N ALA A 17 5.66 -11.61 8.47
CA ALA A 17 6.55 -12.43 9.28
C ALA A 17 7.94 -12.55 8.67
N GLY A 18 8.05 -12.42 7.35
CA GLY A 18 9.34 -12.48 6.67
C GLY A 18 10.15 -11.18 6.75
N LEU A 19 9.56 -10.12 7.28
CA LEU A 19 10.24 -8.83 7.41
C LEU A 19 10.90 -8.73 8.78
N SER A 20 11.83 -7.78 8.91
CA SER A 20 12.51 -7.58 10.18
C SER A 20 12.82 -6.09 10.36
N GLY A 21 13.19 -5.75 11.61
CA GLY A 21 13.64 -4.41 11.93
C GLY A 21 12.59 -3.35 11.67
N TRP A 22 13.07 -2.16 11.29
CA TRP A 22 12.18 -1.01 11.11
C TRP A 22 11.18 -1.22 9.97
N GLN A 23 11.56 -2.01 8.95
CA GLN A 23 10.63 -2.26 7.85
C GLN A 23 9.43 -3.07 8.31
N ARG A 24 9.67 -4.06 9.17
CA ARG A 24 8.56 -4.83 9.72
C ARG A 24 7.65 -3.94 10.55
N ASP A 25 8.24 -3.13 11.42
CA ASP A 25 7.45 -2.22 12.26
C ASP A 25 6.63 -1.26 11.42
N CYS A 26 7.23 -0.73 10.36
CA CYS A 26 6.55 0.18 9.45
C CYS A 26 5.38 -0.50 8.77
N VAL A 27 5.61 -1.68 8.20
CA VAL A 27 4.56 -2.40 7.50
C VAL A 27 3.45 -2.81 8.46
N GLU A 28 3.79 -3.23 9.68
CA GLU A 28 2.76 -3.58 10.67
C GLU A 28 1.90 -2.38 11.01
N HIS A 29 2.53 -1.22 11.16
CA HIS A 29 1.80 0.02 11.43
C HIS A 29 0.82 0.35 10.30
N LEU A 30 1.32 0.36 9.06
CA LEU A 30 0.47 0.66 7.91
C LEU A 30 -0.66 -0.34 7.78
N ARG A 31 -0.35 -1.62 7.94
CA ARG A 31 -1.33 -2.69 7.81
C ARG A 31 -2.46 -2.52 8.83
N ALA A 32 -2.08 -2.24 10.07
CA ALA A 32 -3.07 -2.09 11.13
C ALA A 32 -4.01 -0.92 10.85
N GLU A 33 -3.46 0.21 10.41
CA GLU A 33 -4.27 1.40 10.19
C GLU A 33 -5.13 1.29 8.93
N VAL A 34 -4.61 0.65 7.90
CA VAL A 34 -5.38 0.39 6.68
C VAL A 34 -6.58 -0.49 7.01
N ARG A 35 -6.35 -1.57 7.77
CA ARG A 35 -7.42 -2.50 8.10
C ARG A 35 -8.43 -1.88 9.07
N ALA A 36 -7.98 -0.96 9.91
CA ALA A 36 -8.89 -0.26 10.82
C ALA A 36 -9.74 0.76 10.09
N ALA A 37 -9.24 1.30 8.98
CA ALA A 37 -9.91 2.36 8.27
C ALA A 37 -11.07 1.88 7.42
N SER A 38 -10.95 0.70 6.82
CA SER A 38 -11.94 0.24 5.88
C SER A 38 -11.87 -1.28 5.74
N LYS A 39 -12.94 -1.86 5.25
CA LYS A 39 -12.97 -3.28 5.00
C LYS A 39 -12.45 -3.52 3.59
N LEU A 40 -11.30 -4.16 3.50
CA LEU A 40 -10.60 -4.37 2.25
C LEU A 40 -10.21 -5.83 2.14
N GLU A 41 -10.17 -6.33 0.92
CA GLU A 41 -9.58 -7.63 0.66
C GLU A 41 -8.07 -7.47 0.70
N GLU A 42 -7.40 -8.26 1.53
CA GLU A 42 -5.96 -8.19 1.71
C GLU A 42 -5.32 -9.44 1.11
N VAL A 43 -4.45 -9.26 0.13
CA VAL A 43 -3.80 -10.39 -0.54
C VAL A 43 -2.32 -10.10 -0.73
N VAL A 44 -1.57 -11.15 -1.03
CA VAL A 44 -0.20 -11.01 -1.53
C VAL A 44 -0.28 -11.16 -3.05
N LYS A 45 0.19 -10.16 -3.76
CA LYS A 45 0.19 -10.16 -5.21
C LYS A 45 1.43 -9.40 -5.67
N TRP A 46 2.07 -9.91 -6.70
CA TRP A 46 3.33 -9.32 -7.18
C TRP A 46 4.37 -9.21 -6.07
N ARG A 47 4.32 -10.18 -5.13
CA ARG A 47 5.28 -10.34 -4.03
C ARG A 47 5.18 -9.28 -2.94
N HIS A 48 4.04 -8.60 -2.85
CA HIS A 48 3.82 -7.66 -1.76
C HIS A 48 2.34 -7.59 -1.41
N LEU A 49 2.01 -6.78 -0.41
CA LEU A 49 0.63 -6.65 0.04
C LEU A 49 -0.15 -5.76 -0.92
N VAL A 50 -1.33 -6.22 -1.30
CA VAL A 50 -2.26 -5.46 -2.13
C VAL A 50 -3.62 -5.49 -1.46
N TYR A 51 -4.28 -4.35 -1.45
CA TYR A 51 -5.59 -4.19 -0.82
C TYR A 51 -6.60 -3.78 -1.86
N LEU A 52 -7.73 -4.50 -1.89
CA LEU A 52 -8.73 -4.32 -2.94
C LEU A 52 -10.09 -3.99 -2.36
N SER A 53 -10.78 -3.09 -3.03
CA SER A 53 -12.18 -2.77 -2.81
C SER A 53 -12.68 -2.19 -4.12
N ASN A 54 -13.48 -2.96 -4.84
CA ASN A 54 -13.91 -2.59 -6.18
C ASN A 54 -12.68 -2.29 -7.07
N GLY A 55 -11.76 -3.27 -7.09
CA GLY A 55 -10.48 -3.15 -7.77
C GLY A 55 -9.38 -2.76 -6.80
N PRO A 56 -8.13 -2.71 -7.27
CA PRO A 56 -7.01 -2.41 -6.37
C PRO A 56 -7.09 -0.99 -5.85
N VAL A 57 -6.79 -0.83 -4.55
CA VAL A 57 -6.84 0.44 -3.87
C VAL A 57 -5.42 0.90 -3.54
N LEU A 58 -4.69 0.06 -2.83
CA LEU A 58 -3.35 0.45 -2.36
C LEU A 58 -2.46 -0.77 -2.21
N LEU A 59 -1.16 -0.50 -2.10
CA LEU A 59 -0.16 -1.54 -1.86
C LEU A 59 0.78 -1.12 -0.75
N ILE A 60 1.38 -2.11 -0.11
CA ILE A 60 2.45 -1.91 0.87
C ILE A 60 3.56 -2.87 0.48
N ARG A 61 4.75 -2.32 0.22
CA ARG A 61 5.87 -3.11 -0.24
C ARG A 61 7.15 -2.70 0.46
N ALA A 62 7.78 -3.65 1.14
CA ALA A 62 9.09 -3.43 1.75
C ALA A 62 10.14 -3.85 0.73
N GLU A 63 11.10 -2.97 0.45
CA GLU A 63 12.21 -3.32 -0.43
C GLU A 63 13.46 -2.56 -0.02
N GLU A 64 14.56 -3.28 0.00
CA GLU A 64 15.86 -2.71 0.33
C GLU A 64 15.80 -1.81 1.56
N GLN A 65 15.99 -0.52 1.39
CA GLN A 65 16.08 0.42 2.50
C GLN A 65 14.83 1.29 2.65
N ARG A 66 13.69 0.81 2.16
CA ARG A 66 12.49 1.64 2.16
C ARG A 66 11.23 0.78 2.25
N VAL A 67 10.11 1.44 2.55
CA VAL A 67 8.78 0.84 2.45
C VAL A 67 7.98 1.73 1.51
N LEU A 68 7.37 1.14 0.52
CA LEU A 68 6.54 1.86 -0.44
C LEU A 68 5.06 1.71 -0.04
N PHE A 69 4.37 2.83 0.03
CA PHE A 69 2.95 2.89 0.35
C PHE A 69 2.28 3.59 -0.82
N GLY A 70 1.73 2.80 -1.73
CA GLY A 70 1.25 3.33 -3.00
C GLY A 70 -0.24 3.17 -3.17
N PHE A 71 -0.81 4.07 -3.98
CA PHE A 71 -2.25 4.07 -4.22
C PHE A 71 -2.49 4.13 -5.72
N TRP A 72 -3.43 3.31 -6.22
CA TRP A 72 -3.76 3.32 -7.65
C TRP A 72 -4.31 4.65 -8.11
N ARG A 73 -4.99 5.40 -7.20
CA ARG A 73 -5.45 6.76 -7.51
C ARG A 73 -4.74 7.79 -6.64
N GLY A 74 -3.47 7.52 -6.33
CA GLY A 74 -2.69 8.35 -5.42
C GLY A 74 -2.56 9.79 -5.85
N GLN A 75 -2.60 10.08 -7.16
CA GLN A 75 -2.50 11.47 -7.61
C GLN A 75 -3.67 12.32 -7.13
N ARG A 76 -4.82 11.68 -6.90
CA ARG A 76 -6.00 12.38 -6.35
C ARG A 76 -5.91 12.58 -4.84
N LEU A 77 -4.93 11.96 -4.20
CA LEU A 77 -4.78 12.01 -2.75
C LEU A 77 -3.71 12.97 -2.29
N ARG A 78 -3.07 13.67 -3.22
CA ARG A 78 -1.94 14.53 -2.87
C ARG A 78 -2.36 15.74 -2.02
N GLY A 79 -3.63 16.09 -2.03
CA GLY A 79 -4.14 17.10 -1.12
C GLY A 79 -4.13 16.66 0.34
N ILE A 80 -4.15 15.35 0.57
CA ILE A 80 -4.06 14.78 1.92
C ILE A 80 -2.60 14.56 2.30
N GLU A 81 -1.80 14.05 1.35
CA GLU A 81 -0.40 13.76 1.60
C GLU A 81 0.43 14.20 0.39
N ALA A 82 1.06 15.36 0.50
CA ALA A 82 1.81 15.94 -0.62
C ALA A 82 3.05 15.13 -0.99
N GLY A 83 3.52 14.26 -0.11
CA GLY A 83 4.67 13.41 -0.38
C GLY A 83 4.43 12.29 -1.37
N LEU A 84 3.17 12.05 -1.73
CA LEU A 84 2.86 11.06 -2.76
C LEU A 84 3.43 11.50 -4.10
N LYS A 85 4.26 10.65 -4.69
CA LYS A 85 4.93 10.96 -5.95
C LYS A 85 4.25 10.21 -7.08
N PRO A 86 3.75 10.93 -8.10
CA PRO A 86 3.14 10.28 -9.27
C PRO A 86 4.14 9.39 -9.98
N GLY A 87 3.67 8.27 -10.48
CA GLY A 87 4.50 7.36 -11.24
C GLY A 87 3.76 6.06 -11.45
N GLY A 88 4.16 5.31 -12.45
CA GLY A 88 3.49 4.08 -12.80
C GLY A 88 2.32 4.35 -13.72
N LYS A 89 1.40 3.40 -13.76
CA LYS A 89 0.25 3.48 -14.66
C LYS A 89 -0.91 4.21 -14.00
N TYR A 90 -1.85 4.62 -14.81
CA TYR A 90 -3.09 5.21 -14.36
C TYR A 90 -2.82 6.49 -13.57
N GLU A 91 -3.42 6.64 -12.43
CA GLU A 91 -3.24 7.82 -11.58
C GLU A 91 -2.41 7.49 -10.35
N MET A 92 -1.52 6.52 -10.47
CA MET A 92 -0.76 6.04 -9.31
C MET A 92 0.17 7.09 -8.73
N ALA A 93 0.29 7.06 -7.42
CA ALA A 93 1.29 7.82 -6.71
C ALA A 93 1.68 7.04 -5.46
N THR A 94 2.93 7.16 -5.07
CA THR A 94 3.52 6.35 -4.02
C THR A 94 4.27 7.21 -3.03
N LEU A 95 4.09 6.87 -1.76
CA LEU A 95 4.85 7.48 -0.67
C LEU A 95 6.00 6.55 -0.34
N GLU A 96 7.22 7.10 -0.32
CA GLU A 96 8.40 6.33 0.02
C GLU A 96 8.78 6.62 1.45
N LEU A 97 8.79 5.58 2.29
CA LEU A 97 9.09 5.70 3.70
C LEU A 97 10.46 5.11 3.98
N ARG A 98 11.26 5.84 4.73
CA ARG A 98 12.60 5.41 5.11
C ARG A 98 12.68 5.29 6.61
N GLU A 99 13.75 4.65 7.09
CA GLU A 99 13.95 4.45 8.53
C GLU A 99 13.91 5.79 9.25
N GLY A 100 13.12 5.84 10.32
CA GLY A 100 13.00 7.07 11.10
C GLY A 100 11.93 8.02 10.61
N VAL A 101 11.36 7.76 9.45
CA VAL A 101 10.27 8.58 8.91
C VAL A 101 8.95 7.91 9.23
N ASN A 102 8.08 8.61 9.92
CA ASN A 102 6.80 8.05 10.35
C ASN A 102 5.66 8.78 9.66
N ILE A 103 4.65 7.99 9.27
CA ILE A 103 3.39 8.56 8.82
C ILE A 103 2.37 8.33 9.92
N GLY A 104 1.63 9.36 10.30
CA GLY A 104 0.69 9.27 11.40
C GLY A 104 -0.48 8.35 11.09
N ALA A 105 -1.00 7.71 12.13
CA ALA A 105 -2.13 6.79 11.99
C ALA A 105 -3.34 7.46 11.35
N ALA A 106 -3.63 8.70 11.76
CA ALA A 106 -4.80 9.42 11.24
C ALA A 106 -4.67 9.68 9.75
N VAL A 107 -3.45 9.99 9.27
CA VAL A 107 -3.21 10.22 7.86
C VAL A 107 -3.39 8.93 7.07
N VAL A 108 -2.85 7.82 7.57
CA VAL A 108 -3.02 6.53 6.92
C VAL A 108 -4.49 6.18 6.76
N ARG A 109 -5.26 6.35 7.85
CA ARG A 109 -6.69 6.05 7.80
C ARG A 109 -7.43 6.96 6.83
N ARG A 110 -7.09 8.24 6.81
CA ARG A 110 -7.73 9.19 5.90
C ARG A 110 -7.45 8.86 4.45
N LEU A 111 -6.19 8.57 4.14
CA LEU A 111 -5.80 8.17 2.78
C LEU A 111 -6.56 6.92 2.34
N THR A 112 -6.64 5.94 3.23
CA THR A 112 -7.30 4.68 2.92
C THR A 112 -8.78 4.88 2.66
N LYS A 113 -9.46 5.62 3.52
CA LYS A 113 -10.90 5.87 3.37
C LYS A 113 -11.21 6.61 2.08
N GLU A 114 -10.41 7.63 1.78
CA GLU A 114 -10.62 8.39 0.56
C GLU A 114 -10.37 7.54 -0.68
N ALA A 115 -9.31 6.72 -0.64
CA ALA A 115 -8.98 5.85 -1.76
C ALA A 115 -10.09 4.83 -2.03
N VAL A 116 -10.66 4.27 -0.97
CA VAL A 116 -11.78 3.33 -1.12
C VAL A 116 -12.99 4.05 -1.71
N ALA A 117 -13.28 5.25 -1.22
CA ALA A 117 -14.41 6.03 -1.72
C ALA A 117 -14.26 6.34 -3.20
N LEU A 118 -13.04 6.63 -3.65
CA LEU A 118 -12.79 6.89 -5.06
C LEU A 118 -13.08 5.67 -5.92
N ASN A 119 -12.69 4.48 -5.47
CA ASN A 119 -13.00 3.27 -6.22
C ASN A 119 -14.49 2.98 -6.27
N GLN A 120 -15.20 3.29 -5.19
CA GLN A 120 -16.64 3.09 -5.17
C GLN A 120 -17.34 4.07 -6.11
N SER A 121 -16.83 5.29 -6.17
CA SER A 121 -17.44 6.34 -6.99
C SER A 121 -17.07 6.23 -8.45
N LEU A 122 -15.83 5.89 -8.76
CA LEU A 122 -15.27 5.94 -10.12
C LEU A 122 -15.07 4.56 -10.74
N GLY A 123 -15.17 3.50 -9.95
CA GLY A 123 -14.99 2.13 -10.44
C GLY A 123 -13.56 1.64 -10.25
N ASP A 124 -13.32 0.44 -10.75
CA ASP A 124 -11.99 -0.19 -10.68
C ASP A 124 -11.00 0.64 -11.49
N PRO A 125 -9.92 1.12 -10.87
CA PRO A 125 -8.97 1.98 -11.59
C PRO A 125 -8.28 1.30 -12.76
N THR A 126 -8.23 -0.02 -12.77
CA THR A 126 -7.59 -0.75 -13.86
C THR A 126 -8.55 -1.00 -15.03
N GLN A 127 -9.82 -0.68 -14.85
CA GLN A 127 -10.86 -0.88 -15.85
C GLN A 127 -11.38 0.44 -16.41
N VAL A 128 -10.76 1.55 -16.03
CA VAL A 128 -11.23 2.86 -16.44
C VAL A 128 -10.91 3.11 -17.90
N GLU A 129 -11.90 3.62 -18.64
CA GLU A 129 -11.71 4.01 -20.03
C GLU A 129 -10.86 5.27 -20.13
N LYS A 130 -10.14 5.35 -21.22
CA LYS A 130 -9.36 6.55 -21.50
C LYS A 130 -10.14 7.53 -22.32
#